data_d6afa93d17fcb7978299565911d2caa2
#
_entry.id   d6afa93d17fcb7978299565911d2caa2
#
_cell.length_a   1.000
_cell.length_b   1.000
_cell.length_c   1.000
_cell.angle_alpha   90.00
_cell.angle_beta   90.00
_cell.angle_gamma   90.00
#
_symmetry.space_group_name_H-M   'P 1'
#
loop_
_entity.id
_entity.type
_entity.pdbx_description
1 polymer ?
#
loop_
_entity_poly.entity_id
_entity_poly.type
_entity_poly.pdbx_seq_one_letter_code
_entity_poly.pdbx_strand_id
1 'polypeptide(L)'
;MCIRDSYVCNVDDVSAASGNQYVEQVREAIKGEDAELIIISAQTEADIAELETYEEKQMFLEDLGLKESGCNRLIKAIYSLLNLETFITAGEMEVKAWTYRKGWKAPQCAGVIHTDFEKGFIRAEVIKYEDYIKYGSEAAVREAGKLGVEGKEYVVQDLSLIHISEPTRRS
;
A
#
# COMPACT_ATOMS: atom_id res chain seq x y z
N MET A 1 25.55 -5.69 2.77
CA MET A 1 24.14 -6.07 2.99
C MET A 1 23.58 -5.01 3.94
N CYS A 2 22.76 -4.09 3.44
CA CYS A 2 22.12 -3.11 4.33
C CYS A 2 21.00 -3.86 5.05
N ILE A 3 21.18 -4.10 6.34
CA ILE A 3 20.13 -4.58 7.23
C ILE A 3 19.30 -3.33 7.54
N ARG A 4 18.03 -3.35 7.20
CA ARG A 4 17.07 -2.31 7.59
C ARG A 4 16.21 -2.90 8.67
N ASP A 5 16.31 -2.34 9.85
CA ASP A 5 15.60 -2.82 11.03
C ASP A 5 14.45 -1.87 11.37
N SER A 6 13.38 -2.43 11.94
CA SER A 6 12.29 -1.66 12.52
C SER A 6 12.05 -2.16 13.94
N TYR A 7 11.88 -1.23 14.85
CA TYR A 7 11.55 -1.50 16.25
C TYR A 7 10.07 -1.23 16.48
N VAL A 8 9.37 -2.22 17.01
CA VAL A 8 7.95 -2.10 17.33
C VAL A 8 7.79 -2.12 18.84
N CYS A 9 7.36 -1.00 19.41
CA CYS A 9 7.10 -0.87 20.85
C CYS A 9 5.61 -1.14 21.10
N ASN A 10 5.32 -2.26 21.77
CA ASN A 10 3.98 -2.53 22.26
C ASN A 10 3.77 -1.82 23.60
N VAL A 11 2.78 -0.95 23.66
CA VAL A 11 2.46 -0.15 24.85
C VAL A 11 1.01 -0.34 25.27
N ASP A 12 0.63 0.25 26.40
CA ASP A 12 -0.76 0.33 26.83
C ASP A 12 -1.57 1.33 25.99
N ASP A 13 -2.90 1.30 26.10
CA ASP A 13 -3.81 2.11 25.29
C ASP A 13 -3.59 3.61 25.48
N VAL A 14 -3.30 4.03 26.72
CA VAL A 14 -3.05 5.45 27.04
C VAL A 14 -1.79 5.95 26.37
N SER A 15 -0.80 5.09 26.20
CA SER A 15 0.50 5.42 25.59
C SER A 15 0.52 5.22 24.07
N ALA A 16 -0.57 4.70 23.45
CA ALA A 16 -0.62 4.35 22.03
C ALA A 16 -0.40 5.57 21.11
N ALA A 17 -0.87 6.75 21.51
CA ALA A 17 -0.74 7.99 20.74
C ALA A 17 0.61 8.67 20.89
N SER A 18 1.16 8.73 22.11
CA SER A 18 2.34 9.54 22.44
C SER A 18 3.59 8.75 22.84
N GLY A 19 3.43 7.44 23.14
CA GLY A 19 4.47 6.63 23.76
C GLY A 19 4.58 6.86 25.26
N ASN A 20 5.59 6.26 25.85
CA ASN A 20 5.91 6.37 27.27
C ASN A 20 7.43 6.44 27.50
N GLN A 21 7.87 6.52 28.76
CA GLN A 21 9.29 6.62 29.12
C GLN A 21 10.15 5.45 28.56
N TYR A 22 9.58 4.26 28.38
CA TYR A 22 10.31 3.11 27.85
C TYR A 22 10.51 3.26 26.33
N VAL A 23 9.52 3.80 25.63
CA VAL A 23 9.64 4.14 24.21
C VAL A 23 10.76 5.15 23.98
N GLU A 24 10.87 6.17 24.86
CA GLU A 24 11.95 7.16 24.76
C GLU A 24 13.33 6.53 25.03
N GLN A 25 13.43 5.57 25.95
CA GLN A 25 14.67 4.81 26.16
C GLN A 25 15.08 4.01 24.92
N VAL A 26 14.12 3.36 24.27
CA VAL A 26 14.37 2.65 22.98
C VAL A 26 14.81 3.65 21.91
N ARG A 27 14.12 4.79 21.79
CA ARG A 27 14.45 5.85 20.82
C ARG A 27 15.88 6.36 20.98
N GLU A 28 16.31 6.60 22.22
CA GLU A 28 17.69 7.00 22.49
C GLU A 28 18.69 5.88 22.19
N ALA A 29 18.35 4.62 22.48
CA ALA A 29 19.24 3.49 22.23
C ALA A 29 19.50 3.27 20.73
N ILE A 30 18.49 3.50 19.87
CA ILE A 30 18.60 3.29 18.42
C ILE A 30 18.99 4.55 17.65
N LYS A 31 19.29 5.66 18.31
CA LYS A 31 19.54 6.97 17.68
C LYS A 31 20.69 6.97 16.66
N GLY A 32 21.60 6.00 16.74
CA GLY A 32 22.70 5.82 15.80
C GLY A 32 22.41 4.83 14.66
N GLU A 33 21.22 4.26 14.63
CA GLU A 33 20.82 3.26 13.65
C GLU A 33 19.89 3.89 12.59
N ASP A 34 19.97 3.39 11.36
CA ASP A 34 19.01 3.73 10.29
C ASP A 34 17.75 2.84 10.44
N ALA A 35 17.08 2.99 11.58
CA ALA A 35 15.96 2.16 11.98
C ALA A 35 14.72 3.01 12.29
N GLU A 36 13.55 2.49 11.95
CA GLU A 36 12.26 3.11 12.24
C GLU A 36 11.70 2.56 13.56
N LEU A 37 11.13 3.46 14.40
CA LEU A 37 10.45 3.07 15.62
C LEU A 37 8.94 3.30 15.50
N ILE A 38 8.18 2.23 15.68
CA ILE A 38 6.72 2.23 15.56
C ILE A 38 6.14 1.91 16.94
N ILE A 39 5.15 2.69 17.36
CA ILE A 39 4.43 2.47 18.62
C ILE A 39 3.07 1.87 18.29
N ILE A 40 2.72 0.75 18.91
CA ILE A 40 1.41 0.12 18.80
C ILE A 40 0.87 -0.24 20.18
N SER A 41 -0.44 -0.37 20.30
CA SER A 41 -1.08 -1.06 21.41
C SER A 41 -1.80 -2.29 20.86
N ALA A 42 -1.31 -3.48 21.17
CA ALA A 42 -1.92 -4.72 20.71
C ALA A 42 -3.35 -4.89 21.23
N GLN A 43 -3.66 -4.35 22.43
CA GLN A 43 -5.01 -4.34 22.98
C GLN A 43 -5.92 -3.45 22.13
N THR A 44 -5.52 -2.22 21.85
CA THR A 44 -6.27 -1.30 20.98
C THR A 44 -6.53 -1.92 19.60
N GLU A 45 -5.53 -2.60 19.02
CA GLU A 45 -5.70 -3.27 17.71
C GLU A 45 -6.70 -4.43 17.78
N ALA A 46 -6.73 -5.18 18.88
CA ALA A 46 -7.71 -6.23 19.10
C ALA A 46 -9.13 -5.64 19.21
N ASP A 47 -9.30 -4.58 19.98
CA ASP A 47 -10.59 -3.90 20.14
C ASP A 47 -11.09 -3.33 18.79
N ILE A 48 -10.21 -2.73 17.98
CA ILE A 48 -10.54 -2.26 16.61
C ILE A 48 -10.98 -3.42 15.70
N ALA A 49 -10.36 -4.59 15.86
CA ALA A 49 -10.67 -5.76 15.02
C ALA A 49 -12.07 -6.32 15.32
N GLU A 50 -12.60 -6.14 16.53
CA GLU A 50 -13.95 -6.55 16.92
C GLU A 50 -15.05 -5.64 16.37
N LEU A 51 -14.71 -4.41 15.94
CA LEU A 51 -15.68 -3.47 15.37
C LEU A 51 -16.02 -3.88 13.93
N GLU A 52 -17.31 -3.83 13.58
CA GLU A 52 -17.79 -4.32 12.30
C GLU A 52 -17.71 -3.24 11.20
N THR A 53 -18.06 -1.99 11.53
CA THR A 53 -18.18 -0.92 10.55
C THR A 53 -16.95 -0.01 10.51
N TYR A 54 -16.74 0.60 9.37
CA TYR A 54 -15.65 1.57 9.20
C TYR A 54 -15.85 2.81 10.08
N GLU A 55 -17.11 3.26 10.21
CA GLU A 55 -17.49 4.41 11.03
C GLU A 55 -17.18 4.18 12.51
N GLU A 56 -17.51 2.99 13.05
CA GLU A 56 -17.18 2.64 14.43
C GLU A 56 -15.66 2.65 14.65
N LYS A 57 -14.88 2.09 13.72
CA LYS A 57 -13.42 2.11 13.79
C LYS A 57 -12.87 3.53 13.80
N GLN A 58 -13.41 4.43 12.98
CA GLN A 58 -12.99 5.82 12.94
C GLN A 58 -13.32 6.55 14.24
N MET A 59 -14.53 6.40 14.77
CA MET A 59 -14.93 7.00 16.04
C MET A 59 -14.04 6.51 17.20
N PHE A 60 -13.75 5.23 17.25
CA PHE A 60 -12.88 4.65 18.28
C PHE A 60 -11.46 5.19 18.21
N LEU A 61 -10.90 5.33 17.00
CA LEU A 61 -9.58 5.94 16.79
C LEU A 61 -9.56 7.41 17.20
N GLU A 62 -10.60 8.16 16.87
CA GLU A 62 -10.74 9.59 17.25
C GLU A 62 -10.79 9.76 18.77
N ASP A 63 -11.54 8.91 19.48
CA ASP A 63 -11.62 8.92 20.95
C ASP A 63 -10.27 8.68 21.61
N LEU A 64 -9.42 7.86 20.99
CA LEU A 64 -8.04 7.60 21.45
C LEU A 64 -7.03 8.65 20.96
N GLY A 65 -7.46 9.63 20.19
CA GLY A 65 -6.57 10.64 19.58
C GLY A 65 -5.64 10.08 18.50
N LEU A 66 -6.00 8.94 17.91
CA LEU A 66 -5.25 8.29 16.84
C LEU A 66 -5.84 8.65 15.47
N LYS A 67 -4.98 8.98 14.50
CA LYS A 67 -5.40 9.23 13.12
C LYS A 67 -5.67 7.95 12.32
N GLU A 68 -4.96 6.89 12.67
CA GLU A 68 -5.04 5.57 12.04
C GLU A 68 -4.56 4.50 13.02
N SER A 69 -4.92 3.25 12.78
CA SER A 69 -4.50 2.13 13.61
C SER A 69 -2.99 1.92 13.58
N GLY A 70 -2.44 1.33 14.63
CA GLY A 70 -1.03 0.96 14.72
C GLY A 70 -0.65 -0.07 13.66
N CYS A 71 -1.56 -1.01 13.34
CA CYS A 71 -1.38 -1.97 12.26
C CYS A 71 -1.23 -1.28 10.90
N ASN A 72 -2.02 -0.26 10.59
CA ASN A 72 -1.89 0.50 9.34
C ASN A 72 -0.54 1.23 9.27
N ARG A 73 -0.10 1.85 10.37
CA ARG A 73 1.22 2.48 10.47
C ARG A 73 2.34 1.47 10.25
N LEU A 74 2.22 0.29 10.86
CA LEU A 74 3.20 -0.80 10.72
C LEU A 74 3.28 -1.29 9.27
N ILE A 75 2.15 -1.51 8.60
CA ILE A 75 2.10 -1.92 7.20
C ILE A 75 2.79 -0.87 6.31
N LYS A 76 2.47 0.41 6.46
CA LYS A 76 3.09 1.51 5.70
C LYS A 76 4.60 1.56 5.91
N ALA A 77 5.05 1.42 7.15
CA ALA A 77 6.46 1.41 7.50
C ALA A 77 7.20 0.22 6.86
N ILE A 78 6.61 -0.99 6.90
CA ILE A 78 7.19 -2.19 6.27
C ILE A 78 7.25 -2.01 4.74
N TYR A 79 6.21 -1.49 4.11
CA TYR A 79 6.21 -1.22 2.67
C TYR A 79 7.31 -0.23 2.29
N SER A 80 7.45 0.86 3.05
CA SER A 80 8.52 1.84 2.87
C SER A 80 9.91 1.21 3.03
N LEU A 81 10.10 0.45 4.11
CA LEU A 81 11.37 -0.22 4.45
C LEU A 81 11.82 -1.18 3.35
N LEU A 82 10.89 -1.95 2.80
CA LEU A 82 11.15 -2.94 1.76
C LEU A 82 11.12 -2.35 0.34
N ASN A 83 10.86 -1.03 0.20
CA ASN A 83 10.63 -0.36 -1.07
C ASN A 83 9.55 -1.07 -1.91
N LEU A 84 8.41 -1.35 -1.29
CA LEU A 84 7.25 -1.96 -1.94
C LEU A 84 6.21 -0.90 -2.28
N GLU A 85 5.51 -1.13 -3.36
CA GLU A 85 4.35 -0.38 -3.81
C GLU A 85 3.28 -1.36 -4.28
N THR A 86 2.06 -0.86 -4.49
CA THR A 86 0.91 -1.69 -4.88
C THR A 86 0.29 -1.15 -6.16
N PHE A 87 -0.03 -2.03 -7.10
CA PHE A 87 -0.94 -1.71 -8.19
C PHE A 87 -2.19 -2.58 -8.13
N ILE A 88 -3.26 -2.14 -8.75
CA ILE A 88 -4.57 -2.79 -8.72
C ILE A 88 -4.92 -3.22 -10.14
N THR A 89 -5.41 -4.44 -10.28
CA THR A 89 -6.08 -4.87 -11.50
C THR A 89 -7.57 -5.00 -11.22
N ALA A 90 -8.39 -4.45 -12.10
CA ALA A 90 -9.83 -4.60 -12.06
C ALA A 90 -10.30 -5.30 -13.35
N GLY A 91 -10.93 -6.44 -13.19
CA GLY A 91 -11.59 -7.18 -14.25
C GLY A 91 -13.07 -7.39 -13.89
N GLU A 92 -13.85 -7.89 -14.83
CA GLU A 92 -15.29 -8.19 -14.59
C GLU A 92 -15.50 -9.20 -13.46
N MET A 93 -14.55 -10.11 -13.26
CA MET A 93 -14.66 -11.23 -12.31
C MET A 93 -13.94 -10.94 -10.98
N GLU A 94 -12.89 -10.15 -10.99
CA GLU A 94 -12.01 -9.97 -9.81
C GLU A 94 -11.35 -8.59 -9.80
N VAL A 95 -11.27 -7.99 -8.61
CA VAL A 95 -10.42 -6.84 -8.33
C VAL A 95 -9.32 -7.31 -7.38
N LYS A 96 -8.06 -7.09 -7.77
CA LYS A 96 -6.94 -7.59 -7.00
C LYS A 96 -5.81 -6.58 -6.87
N ALA A 97 -5.25 -6.48 -5.67
CA ALA A 97 -4.06 -5.69 -5.38
C ALA A 97 -2.81 -6.58 -5.49
N TRP A 98 -1.78 -6.05 -6.15
CA TRP A 98 -0.52 -6.73 -6.40
C TRP A 98 0.62 -5.91 -5.84
N THR A 99 1.46 -6.53 -5.04
CA THR A 99 2.64 -5.89 -4.46
C THR A 99 3.83 -6.03 -5.41
N TYR A 100 4.56 -4.93 -5.62
CA TYR A 100 5.76 -4.90 -6.46
C TYR A 100 6.84 -4.02 -5.82
N ARG A 101 8.05 -4.07 -6.36
CA ARG A 101 9.13 -3.21 -5.88
C ARG A 101 9.09 -1.85 -6.56
N LYS A 102 9.22 -0.80 -5.79
CA LYS A 102 9.31 0.58 -6.27
C LYS A 102 10.31 0.74 -7.40
N GLY A 103 9.92 1.45 -8.44
CA GLY A 103 10.75 1.69 -9.62
C GLY A 103 10.71 0.58 -10.67
N TRP A 104 9.90 -0.46 -10.49
CA TRP A 104 9.70 -1.47 -11.52
C TRP A 104 8.92 -0.91 -12.72
N LYS A 105 9.28 -1.43 -13.90
CA LYS A 105 8.60 -1.10 -15.15
C LYS A 105 7.37 -1.99 -15.36
N ALA A 106 6.47 -1.54 -16.21
CA ALA A 106 5.21 -2.23 -16.51
C ALA A 106 5.35 -3.71 -16.87
N PRO A 107 6.34 -4.18 -17.68
CA PRO A 107 6.53 -5.61 -17.92
C PRO A 107 6.84 -6.41 -16.65
N GLN A 108 7.68 -5.87 -15.76
CA GLN A 108 8.05 -6.53 -14.51
C GLN A 108 6.83 -6.66 -13.58
N CYS A 109 6.00 -5.61 -13.52
CA CYS A 109 4.74 -5.64 -12.76
C CYS A 109 3.74 -6.62 -13.37
N ALA A 110 3.66 -6.71 -14.70
CA ALA A 110 2.88 -7.74 -15.39
C ALA A 110 3.33 -9.16 -15.02
N GLY A 111 4.64 -9.36 -14.84
CA GLY A 111 5.26 -10.62 -14.40
C GLY A 111 4.84 -11.07 -13.00
N VAL A 112 4.44 -10.13 -12.11
CA VAL A 112 3.90 -10.46 -10.78
C VAL A 112 2.57 -11.21 -10.90
N ILE A 113 1.77 -10.88 -11.91
CA ILE A 113 0.49 -11.55 -12.17
C ILE A 113 0.74 -12.93 -12.77
N HIS A 114 1.52 -12.97 -13.84
CA HIS A 114 1.94 -14.20 -14.51
C HIS A 114 3.19 -13.97 -15.36
N THR A 115 4.11 -14.94 -15.38
CA THR A 115 5.38 -14.83 -16.12
C THR A 115 5.19 -14.64 -17.64
N ASP A 116 4.12 -15.16 -18.21
CA ASP A 116 3.81 -14.98 -19.63
C ASP A 116 3.43 -13.54 -19.96
N PHE A 117 2.83 -12.81 -19.00
CA PHE A 117 2.48 -11.40 -19.16
C PHE A 117 3.71 -10.50 -19.26
N GLU A 118 4.78 -10.84 -18.55
CA GLU A 118 6.05 -10.14 -18.69
C GLU A 118 6.63 -10.29 -20.10
N LYS A 119 6.67 -11.52 -20.61
CA LYS A 119 7.23 -11.84 -21.93
C LYS A 119 6.37 -11.32 -23.07
N GLY A 120 5.05 -11.42 -22.92
CA GLY A 120 4.06 -11.00 -23.90
C GLY A 120 3.65 -9.52 -23.79
N PHE A 121 4.22 -8.75 -22.87
CA PHE A 121 3.81 -7.38 -22.62
C PHE A 121 3.93 -6.50 -23.87
N ILE A 122 2.83 -5.86 -24.25
CA ILE A 122 2.79 -4.88 -25.32
C ILE A 122 2.59 -3.47 -24.76
N ARG A 123 1.53 -3.27 -24.00
CA ARG A 123 1.13 -2.00 -23.40
C ARG A 123 0.22 -2.26 -22.20
N ALA A 124 0.09 -1.26 -21.35
CA ALA A 124 -0.89 -1.23 -20.27
C ALA A 124 -1.73 0.04 -20.37
N GLU A 125 -3.02 -0.08 -20.09
CA GLU A 125 -3.87 1.07 -19.79
C GLU A 125 -3.77 1.34 -18.30
N VAL A 126 -3.47 2.59 -17.94
CA VAL A 126 -3.16 2.99 -16.57
C VAL A 126 -4.06 4.14 -16.15
N ILE A 127 -4.68 4.00 -15.00
CA ILE A 127 -5.47 5.04 -14.35
C ILE A 127 -4.87 5.32 -12.97
N LYS A 128 -4.66 6.58 -12.63
CA LYS A 128 -4.25 6.96 -11.28
C LYS A 128 -5.42 6.77 -10.32
N TYR A 129 -5.13 6.30 -9.12
CA TYR A 129 -6.14 6.08 -8.07
C TYR A 129 -6.99 7.35 -7.80
N GLU A 130 -6.35 8.51 -7.70
CA GLU A 130 -7.03 9.79 -7.46
C GLU A 130 -8.02 10.13 -8.58
N ASP A 131 -7.66 9.87 -9.85
CA ASP A 131 -8.54 10.10 -10.98
C ASP A 131 -9.71 9.11 -10.96
N TYR A 132 -9.47 7.83 -10.61
CA TYR A 132 -10.53 6.84 -10.49
C TYR A 132 -11.55 7.22 -9.41
N ILE A 133 -11.10 7.63 -8.22
CA ILE A 133 -11.98 8.08 -7.13
C ILE A 133 -12.77 9.32 -7.54
N LYS A 134 -12.12 10.26 -8.23
CA LYS A 134 -12.75 11.52 -8.66
C LYS A 134 -13.86 11.32 -9.69
N TYR A 135 -13.67 10.43 -10.65
CA TYR A 135 -14.62 10.22 -11.76
C TYR A 135 -15.54 9.02 -11.55
N GLY A 136 -15.26 8.13 -10.61
CA GLY A 136 -16.11 7.04 -10.15
C GLY A 136 -16.20 5.82 -11.07
N SER A 137 -15.64 5.88 -12.30
CA SER A 137 -15.60 4.74 -13.21
C SER A 137 -14.52 4.87 -14.28
N GLU A 138 -14.04 3.75 -14.83
CA GLU A 138 -13.08 3.74 -15.94
C GLU A 138 -13.60 4.47 -17.19
N ALA A 139 -14.89 4.32 -17.50
CA ALA A 139 -15.52 4.99 -18.63
C ALA A 139 -15.44 6.52 -18.49
N ALA A 140 -15.79 7.05 -17.30
CA ALA A 140 -15.71 8.47 -17.03
C ALA A 140 -14.25 9.00 -17.02
N VAL A 141 -13.29 8.21 -16.51
CA VAL A 141 -11.86 8.54 -16.58
C VAL A 141 -11.39 8.60 -18.03
N ARG A 142 -11.82 7.67 -18.89
CA ARG A 142 -11.51 7.63 -20.32
C ARG A 142 -12.09 8.84 -21.06
N GLU A 143 -13.35 9.18 -20.81
CA GLU A 143 -14.00 10.37 -21.39
C GLU A 143 -13.30 11.67 -20.95
N ALA A 144 -12.83 11.73 -19.71
CA ALA A 144 -12.03 12.85 -19.19
C ALA A 144 -10.59 12.90 -19.74
N GLY A 145 -10.16 11.94 -20.58
CA GLY A 145 -8.83 11.89 -21.15
C GLY A 145 -7.72 11.61 -20.12
N LYS A 146 -8.07 10.95 -19.01
CA LYS A 146 -7.15 10.63 -17.91
C LYS A 146 -6.64 9.19 -17.91
N LEU A 147 -7.08 8.39 -18.88
CA LEU A 147 -6.55 7.05 -19.09
C LEU A 147 -5.24 7.15 -19.89
N GLY A 148 -4.14 6.73 -19.27
CA GLY A 148 -2.84 6.61 -19.91
C GLY A 148 -2.71 5.29 -20.67
N VAL A 149 -2.04 5.31 -21.82
CA VAL A 149 -1.63 4.09 -22.53
C VAL A 149 -0.11 4.05 -22.53
N GLU A 150 0.44 3.13 -21.74
CA GLU A 150 1.84 3.11 -21.40
C GLU A 150 2.57 1.88 -21.99
N GLY A 151 3.79 2.10 -22.41
CA GLY A 151 4.65 1.08 -23.00
C GLY A 151 5.60 0.42 -22.01
N LYS A 152 6.58 -0.34 -22.55
CA LYS A 152 7.51 -1.15 -21.77
C LYS A 152 8.42 -0.37 -20.81
N GLU A 153 8.67 0.89 -21.11
CA GLU A 153 9.57 1.75 -20.31
C GLU A 153 8.85 2.49 -19.17
N TYR A 154 7.53 2.36 -19.10
CA TYR A 154 6.74 3.00 -18.05
C TYR A 154 7.09 2.45 -16.66
N VAL A 155 7.46 3.34 -15.76
CA VAL A 155 7.66 3.02 -14.33
C VAL A 155 6.31 3.12 -13.64
N VAL A 156 5.84 2.00 -13.10
CA VAL A 156 4.55 1.91 -12.42
C VAL A 156 4.55 2.79 -11.18
N GLN A 157 3.46 3.48 -10.95
CA GLN A 157 3.26 4.34 -9.77
C GLN A 157 2.35 3.64 -8.77
N ASP A 158 2.54 3.96 -7.49
CA ASP A 158 1.75 3.39 -6.40
C ASP A 158 0.25 3.62 -6.60
N LEU A 159 -0.56 2.64 -6.23
CA LEU A 159 -2.02 2.62 -6.32
C LEU A 159 -2.58 2.85 -7.73
N SER A 160 -1.79 2.63 -8.79
CA SER A 160 -2.32 2.68 -10.16
C SER A 160 -3.29 1.52 -10.42
N LEU A 161 -4.43 1.82 -11.06
CA LEU A 161 -5.31 0.81 -11.64
C LEU A 161 -4.77 0.47 -13.03
N ILE A 162 -4.44 -0.79 -13.28
CA ILE A 162 -3.75 -1.22 -14.49
C ILE A 162 -4.52 -2.33 -15.20
N HIS A 163 -4.77 -2.13 -16.49
CA HIS A 163 -5.25 -3.16 -17.38
C HIS A 163 -4.16 -3.52 -18.40
N ILE A 164 -3.68 -4.77 -18.36
CA ILE A 164 -2.60 -5.25 -19.23
C ILE A 164 -3.17 -5.82 -20.51
N SER A 165 -2.77 -5.29 -21.65
CA SER A 165 -3.14 -5.82 -22.97
C SER A 165 -2.08 -6.79 -23.44
N GLU A 166 -2.49 -8.05 -23.64
CA GLU A 166 -1.69 -9.09 -24.27
C GLU A 166 -1.94 -9.19 -25.77
N PRO A 167 -0.98 -9.76 -26.52
CA PRO A 167 -1.30 -10.25 -27.84
C PRO A 167 -2.33 -11.38 -27.70
N THR A 168 -3.49 -11.23 -28.32
CA THR A 168 -4.50 -12.29 -28.41
C THR A 168 -3.80 -13.58 -28.86
N ARG A 169 -3.75 -14.60 -27.99
CA ARG A 169 -3.39 -15.95 -28.42
C ARG A 169 -4.35 -16.32 -29.54
N ARG A 170 -3.87 -16.34 -30.78
CA ARG A 170 -4.56 -17.05 -31.85
C ARG A 170 -4.51 -18.51 -31.48
N SER A 171 -5.65 -19.06 -31.07
CA SER A 171 -5.90 -20.50 -30.98
C SER A 171 -5.74 -21.14 -32.36
#